data_0754dd1e1a4236a67cc0ee83613c0df4
#
_entry.id   0754dd1e1a4236a67cc0ee83613c0df4
#
_cell.length_a   1.000
_cell.length_b   1.000
_cell.length_c   1.000
_cell.angle_alpha   90.00
_cell.angle_beta   90.00
_cell.angle_gamma   90.00
#
_symmetry.space_group_name_H-M   'P 1'
#
loop_
_entity.id
_entity.type
_entity.pdbx_description
1 polymer ?
#
loop_
_entity_poly.entity_id
_entity_poly.type
_entity_poly.pdbx_seq_one_letter_code
_entity_poly.pdbx_strand_id
1 'polypeptide(L)'
;STLKAELEDTTAKIKHIEKEIYEIMSANVSVSSNYSLIQSIVGIGQINAATIIVMTENFTKFDSPRKFACYCGVAPFEHTSGTSIRGKTRTSKLAAKDLKVLLTRAAITAMVHDPQIKAYYARKVAEGKHKASVINAIRAKIIYRCFAVVKRQTPFVKLMA
;
A
#
# COMPACT_ATOMS: atom_id res chain seq x y z
N SER A 1 9.70 -35.95 -8.65
CA SER A 1 10.53 -35.58 -7.51
C SER A 1 9.65 -34.98 -6.44
N THR A 2 9.87 -35.35 -5.19
CA THR A 2 9.07 -34.94 -4.01
C THR A 2 8.92 -33.41 -3.89
N LEU A 3 9.99 -32.65 -4.10
CA LEU A 3 9.99 -31.19 -4.07
C LEU A 3 9.05 -30.55 -5.11
N LYS A 4 8.90 -31.17 -6.29
CA LYS A 4 7.97 -30.66 -7.31
C LYS A 4 6.52 -30.86 -6.90
N ALA A 5 6.20 -32.01 -6.32
CA ALA A 5 4.86 -32.31 -5.82
C ALA A 5 4.48 -31.34 -4.63
N GLU A 6 5.41 -31.11 -3.71
CA GLU A 6 5.22 -30.17 -2.60
C GLU A 6 5.00 -28.73 -3.09
N LEU A 7 5.71 -28.30 -4.13
CA LEU A 7 5.53 -26.99 -4.74
C LEU A 7 4.15 -26.87 -5.41
N GLU A 8 3.71 -27.89 -6.13
CA GLU A 8 2.39 -27.95 -6.78
C GLU A 8 1.27 -27.92 -5.73
N ASP A 9 1.37 -28.71 -4.66
CA ASP A 9 0.41 -28.72 -3.55
C ASP A 9 0.33 -27.36 -2.84
N THR A 10 1.48 -26.77 -2.53
CA THR A 10 1.54 -25.44 -1.90
C THR A 10 0.93 -24.36 -2.80
N THR A 11 1.21 -24.43 -4.11
CA THR A 11 0.64 -23.49 -5.09
C THR A 11 -0.88 -23.63 -5.19
N ALA A 12 -1.40 -24.85 -5.13
CA ALA A 12 -2.84 -25.13 -5.14
C ALA A 12 -3.52 -24.59 -3.87
N LYS A 13 -2.90 -24.76 -2.70
CA LYS A 13 -3.39 -24.19 -1.42
C LYS A 13 -3.42 -22.66 -1.45
N ILE A 14 -2.39 -22.02 -1.98
CA ILE A 14 -2.36 -20.57 -2.14
C ILE A 14 -3.52 -20.08 -3.01
N LYS A 15 -3.73 -20.70 -4.18
CA LYS A 15 -4.84 -20.34 -5.07
C LYS A 15 -6.21 -20.54 -4.43
N HIS A 16 -6.36 -21.57 -3.62
CA HIS A 16 -7.61 -21.83 -2.88
C HIS A 16 -7.89 -20.71 -1.88
N ILE A 17 -6.89 -20.34 -1.07
CA ILE A 17 -7.02 -19.24 -0.10
C ILE A 17 -7.28 -17.90 -0.79
N GLU A 18 -6.61 -17.62 -1.90
CA GLU A 18 -6.85 -16.39 -2.69
C GLU A 18 -8.29 -16.33 -3.22
N LYS A 19 -8.86 -17.45 -3.63
CA LYS A 19 -10.26 -17.56 -4.05
C LYS A 19 -11.21 -17.30 -2.89
N GLU A 20 -10.99 -17.90 -1.72
CA GLU A 20 -11.80 -17.64 -0.52
C GLU A 20 -11.75 -16.17 -0.10
N ILE A 21 -10.57 -15.54 -0.13
CA ILE A 21 -10.44 -14.11 0.14
C ILE A 21 -11.30 -13.29 -0.83
N TYR A 22 -11.25 -13.61 -2.12
CA TYR A 22 -12.06 -12.93 -3.13
C TYR A 22 -13.56 -13.09 -2.87
N GLU A 23 -14.02 -14.29 -2.54
CA GLU A 23 -15.42 -14.58 -2.23
C GLU A 23 -15.90 -13.78 -1.01
N ILE A 24 -15.11 -13.73 0.06
CA ILE A 24 -15.40 -12.93 1.26
C ILE A 24 -15.46 -11.43 0.93
N MET A 25 -14.48 -10.92 0.16
CA MET A 25 -14.46 -9.51 -0.23
C MET A 25 -15.64 -9.12 -1.13
N SER A 26 -16.15 -10.08 -1.91
CA SER A 26 -17.26 -9.88 -2.84
C SER A 26 -18.64 -9.99 -2.17
N ALA A 27 -18.73 -10.56 -0.99
CA ALA A 27 -20.00 -10.80 -0.29
C ALA A 27 -20.72 -9.52 0.16
N ASN A 28 -19.99 -8.42 0.37
CA ASN A 28 -20.54 -7.13 0.77
C ASN A 28 -20.33 -6.09 -0.33
N VAL A 29 -21.39 -5.44 -0.78
CA VAL A 29 -21.37 -4.48 -1.90
C VAL A 29 -20.40 -3.33 -1.67
N SER A 30 -20.39 -2.74 -0.49
CA SER A 30 -19.49 -1.61 -0.15
C SER A 30 -18.01 -2.06 -0.12
N VAL A 31 -17.75 -3.22 0.46
CA VAL A 31 -16.39 -3.81 0.50
C VAL A 31 -15.92 -4.14 -0.91
N SER A 32 -16.77 -4.81 -1.70
CA SER A 32 -16.47 -5.21 -3.08
C SER A 32 -16.17 -4.00 -3.98
N SER A 33 -16.96 -2.93 -3.84
CA SER A 33 -16.72 -1.68 -4.57
C SER A 33 -15.35 -1.09 -4.22
N ASN A 34 -15.07 -0.87 -2.94
CA ASN A 34 -13.79 -0.31 -2.50
C ASN A 34 -12.61 -1.21 -2.83
N TYR A 35 -12.77 -2.53 -2.71
CA TYR A 35 -11.77 -3.52 -3.10
C TYR A 35 -11.39 -3.39 -4.59
N SER A 36 -12.38 -3.30 -5.47
CA SER A 36 -12.17 -3.10 -6.91
C SER A 36 -11.52 -1.73 -7.22
N LEU A 37 -11.97 -0.68 -6.53
CA LEU A 37 -11.43 0.67 -6.71
C LEU A 37 -9.94 0.73 -6.37
N ILE A 38 -9.51 0.16 -5.25
CA ILE A 38 -8.09 0.21 -4.88
C ILE A 38 -7.22 -0.71 -5.75
N GLN A 39 -7.75 -1.79 -6.31
CA GLN A 39 -7.04 -2.62 -7.28
C GLN A 39 -6.77 -1.92 -8.62
N SER A 40 -7.51 -0.87 -8.95
CA SER A 40 -7.21 -0.05 -10.13
C SER A 40 -5.87 0.69 -10.03
N ILE A 41 -5.31 0.80 -8.82
CA ILE A 41 -4.02 1.46 -8.57
C ILE A 41 -2.88 0.51 -8.93
N VAL A 42 -1.98 0.97 -9.80
CA VAL A 42 -0.80 0.19 -10.18
C VAL A 42 0.04 -0.17 -8.96
N GLY A 43 0.30 -1.45 -8.79
CA GLY A 43 1.02 -2.01 -7.65
C GLY A 43 0.13 -2.63 -6.56
N ILE A 44 -1.17 -2.40 -6.60
CA ILE A 44 -2.12 -3.01 -5.67
C ILE A 44 -2.74 -4.27 -6.30
N GLY A 45 -2.29 -5.43 -5.87
CA GLY A 45 -2.87 -6.72 -6.20
C GLY A 45 -3.95 -7.14 -5.18
N GLN A 46 -4.53 -8.33 -5.39
CA GLN A 46 -5.63 -8.86 -4.57
C GLN A 46 -5.30 -8.88 -3.07
N ILE A 47 -4.16 -9.43 -2.69
CA ILE A 47 -3.74 -9.54 -1.28
C ILE A 47 -3.51 -8.16 -0.66
N ASN A 48 -2.84 -7.25 -1.37
CA ASN A 48 -2.63 -5.88 -0.88
C ASN A 48 -3.98 -5.17 -0.67
N ALA A 49 -4.91 -5.33 -1.61
CA ALA A 49 -6.24 -4.74 -1.53
C ALA A 49 -7.03 -5.29 -0.33
N ALA A 50 -7.09 -6.61 -0.18
CA ALA A 50 -7.76 -7.26 0.95
C ALA A 50 -7.16 -6.79 2.29
N THR A 51 -5.85 -6.77 2.41
CA THR A 51 -5.16 -6.34 3.64
C THR A 51 -5.48 -4.87 3.97
N ILE A 52 -5.46 -3.98 2.97
CA ILE A 52 -5.80 -2.56 3.19
C ILE A 52 -7.26 -2.41 3.63
N ILE A 53 -8.21 -3.11 3.00
CA ILE A 53 -9.63 -3.10 3.39
C ILE A 53 -9.80 -3.54 4.85
N VAL A 54 -9.20 -4.66 5.23
CA VAL A 54 -9.29 -5.20 6.61
C VAL A 54 -8.67 -4.23 7.60
N MET A 55 -7.46 -3.75 7.34
CA MET A 55 -6.72 -2.88 8.26
C MET A 55 -7.32 -1.49 8.42
N THR A 56 -8.03 -1.02 7.42
CA THR A 56 -8.75 0.27 7.46
C THR A 56 -10.21 0.13 7.88
N GLU A 57 -10.69 -1.11 8.14
CA GLU A 57 -12.11 -1.40 8.38
C GLU A 57 -12.97 -0.78 7.26
N ASN A 58 -12.63 -1.11 6.02
CA ASN A 58 -13.24 -0.54 4.83
C ASN A 58 -13.18 1.00 4.79
N PHE A 59 -12.04 1.59 5.17
CA PHE A 59 -11.76 3.03 5.22
C PHE A 59 -12.57 3.83 6.25
N THR A 60 -13.12 3.17 7.27
CA THR A 60 -13.85 3.83 8.36
C THR A 60 -12.97 4.12 9.59
N LYS A 61 -11.93 3.33 9.81
CA LYS A 61 -11.04 3.45 10.97
C LYS A 61 -10.15 4.68 10.98
N PHE A 62 -9.78 5.17 9.82
CA PHE A 62 -8.87 6.31 9.66
C PHE A 62 -9.53 7.43 8.86
N ASP A 63 -9.69 8.56 9.48
CA ASP A 63 -10.28 9.78 8.88
C ASP A 63 -9.36 10.46 7.86
N SER A 64 -8.08 10.06 7.79
CA SER A 64 -7.14 10.60 6.80
C SER A 64 -6.08 9.60 6.35
N PRO A 65 -5.61 9.70 5.11
CA PRO A 65 -4.51 8.87 4.61
C PRO A 65 -3.23 9.05 5.41
N ARG A 66 -3.01 10.24 6.00
CA ARG A 66 -1.84 10.52 6.84
C ARG A 66 -1.85 9.66 8.10
N LYS A 67 -2.99 9.53 8.79
CA LYS A 67 -3.11 8.69 9.99
C LYS A 67 -2.83 7.22 9.67
N PHE A 68 -3.36 6.71 8.57
CA PHE A 68 -3.05 5.36 8.11
C PHE A 68 -1.58 5.19 7.70
N ALA A 69 -0.99 6.17 7.01
CA ALA A 69 0.44 6.14 6.69
C ALA A 69 1.34 6.15 7.94
N CYS A 70 0.94 6.84 8.99
CA CYS A 70 1.59 6.79 10.30
C CYS A 70 1.46 5.40 10.93
N TYR A 71 0.28 4.81 10.90
CA TYR A 71 0.02 3.45 11.39
C TYR A 71 0.88 2.40 10.65
N CYS A 72 1.06 2.54 9.34
CA CYS A 72 1.93 1.69 8.52
C CYS A 72 3.44 1.94 8.73
N GLY A 73 3.82 2.93 9.53
CA GLY A 73 5.21 3.32 9.70
C GLY A 73 5.86 3.91 8.43
N VAL A 74 5.05 4.50 7.56
CA VAL A 74 5.46 5.12 6.29
C VAL A 74 5.60 6.63 6.43
N ALA A 75 4.69 7.29 7.16
CA ALA A 75 4.83 8.69 7.48
C ALA A 75 5.56 8.87 8.82
N PRO A 76 6.52 9.80 8.89
CA PRO A 76 7.17 10.12 10.15
C PRO A 76 6.25 10.95 11.04
N PHE A 77 6.34 10.71 12.36
CA PHE A 77 5.77 11.62 13.36
C PHE A 77 6.78 12.72 13.66
N GLU A 78 6.31 13.94 13.71
CA GLU A 78 7.08 15.04 14.26
C GLU A 78 7.05 14.93 15.79
N HIS A 79 8.19 14.70 16.41
CA HIS A 79 8.35 14.82 17.85
C HIS A 79 8.69 16.29 18.17
N THR A 80 7.66 17.10 18.31
CA THR A 80 7.80 18.46 18.84
C THR A 80 7.16 18.51 20.21
N SER A 81 7.95 18.81 21.23
CA SER A 81 7.45 19.15 22.56
C SER A 81 7.82 20.59 22.85
N GLY A 82 6.85 21.49 22.71
CA GLY A 82 7.06 22.94 22.89
C GLY A 82 7.96 23.56 21.83
N THR A 83 8.47 24.78 22.09
CA THR A 83 9.32 25.54 21.16
C THR A 83 10.79 25.14 21.16
N SER A 84 11.25 24.31 22.11
CA SER A 84 12.67 24.06 22.39
C SER A 84 13.19 22.66 22.03
N ILE A 85 12.33 21.65 21.81
CA ILE A 85 12.79 20.28 21.52
C ILE A 85 12.36 19.87 20.12
N ARG A 86 13.30 19.90 19.17
CA ARG A 86 13.17 19.29 17.84
C ARG A 86 13.88 17.93 17.83
N GLY A 87 13.14 16.87 18.17
CA GLY A 87 13.64 15.50 18.04
C GLY A 87 13.75 15.05 16.58
N LYS A 88 14.66 14.11 16.29
CA LYS A 88 14.71 13.47 14.95
C LYS A 88 13.37 12.81 14.63
N THR A 89 12.78 13.20 13.52
CA THR A 89 11.54 12.63 12.98
C THR A 89 11.72 11.14 12.71
N ARG A 90 10.98 10.28 13.42
CA ARG A 90 11.08 8.80 13.32
C ARG A 90 9.73 8.20 13.00
N THR A 91 9.72 7.08 12.29
CA THR A 91 8.53 6.25 12.12
C THR A 91 8.23 5.50 13.43
N SER A 92 6.93 5.27 13.72
CA SER A 92 6.53 4.53 14.91
C SER A 92 7.15 3.13 14.95
N LYS A 93 7.63 2.71 16.12
CA LYS A 93 8.08 1.33 16.37
C LYS A 93 6.90 0.35 16.47
N LEU A 94 5.70 0.85 16.75
CA LEU A 94 4.43 0.10 16.83
C LEU A 94 3.77 -0.10 15.47
N ALA A 95 4.43 0.34 14.38
CA ALA A 95 3.91 0.21 13.04
C ALA A 95 3.67 -1.26 12.67
N ALA A 96 2.61 -1.51 11.93
CA ALA A 96 2.31 -2.81 11.33
C ALA A 96 3.38 -3.17 10.30
N LYS A 97 4.41 -3.94 10.72
CA LYS A 97 5.57 -4.28 9.90
C LYS A 97 5.17 -5.02 8.62
N ASP A 98 4.21 -5.92 8.70
CA ASP A 98 3.73 -6.70 7.57
C ASP A 98 3.09 -5.81 6.50
N LEU A 99 2.32 -4.81 6.93
CA LEU A 99 1.73 -3.83 6.02
C LEU A 99 2.80 -3.00 5.30
N LYS A 100 3.87 -2.66 5.99
CA LYS A 100 5.01 -1.96 5.39
C LYS A 100 5.71 -2.82 4.33
N VAL A 101 5.82 -4.13 4.53
CA VAL A 101 6.36 -5.07 3.53
C VAL A 101 5.46 -5.12 2.30
N LEU A 102 4.15 -5.27 2.49
CA LEU A 102 3.17 -5.27 1.39
C LEU A 102 3.22 -3.97 0.58
N LEU A 103 3.25 -2.82 1.26
CA LEU A 103 3.39 -1.52 0.61
C LEU A 103 4.75 -1.35 -0.11
N THR A 104 5.81 -2.01 0.36
CA THR A 104 7.10 -2.03 -0.34
C THR A 104 6.99 -2.76 -1.67
N ARG A 105 6.37 -3.93 -1.67
CA ARG A 105 6.13 -4.71 -2.90
C ARG A 105 5.26 -3.92 -3.88
N ALA A 106 4.19 -3.29 -3.39
CA ALA A 106 3.34 -2.40 -4.18
C ALA A 106 4.15 -1.24 -4.80
N ALA A 107 5.02 -0.59 -4.02
CA ALA A 107 5.86 0.49 -4.48
C ALA A 107 6.86 0.04 -5.57
N ILE A 108 7.49 -1.12 -5.40
CA ILE A 108 8.42 -1.68 -6.39
C ILE A 108 7.67 -2.00 -7.69
N THR A 109 6.50 -2.64 -7.61
CA THR A 109 5.66 -2.93 -8.78
C THR A 109 5.23 -1.63 -9.49
N ALA A 110 4.84 -0.61 -8.73
CA ALA A 110 4.48 0.69 -9.29
C ALA A 110 5.67 1.39 -9.96
N MET A 111 6.89 1.28 -9.44
CA MET A 111 8.09 1.82 -10.07
C MET A 111 8.39 1.18 -11.43
N VAL A 112 7.98 -0.07 -11.63
CA VAL A 112 8.16 -0.79 -12.91
C VAL A 112 7.05 -0.43 -13.90
N HIS A 113 5.78 -0.40 -13.46
CA HIS A 113 4.60 -0.40 -14.32
C HIS A 113 3.83 0.93 -14.37
N ASP A 114 4.14 1.90 -13.50
CA ASP A 114 3.52 3.22 -13.49
C ASP A 114 4.55 4.28 -13.98
N PRO A 115 4.37 4.86 -15.20
CA PRO A 115 5.32 5.84 -15.74
C PRO A 115 5.53 7.05 -14.82
N GLN A 116 4.48 7.53 -14.16
CA GLN A 116 4.58 8.67 -13.24
C GLN A 116 5.44 8.34 -12.01
N ILE A 117 5.23 7.16 -11.41
CA ILE A 117 6.02 6.70 -10.26
C ILE A 117 7.47 6.45 -10.67
N LYS A 118 7.68 5.85 -11.85
CA LYS A 118 9.02 5.63 -12.42
C LYS A 118 9.78 6.95 -12.62
N ALA A 119 9.14 7.93 -13.26
CA ALA A 119 9.71 9.26 -13.46
C ALA A 119 9.97 9.99 -12.14
N TYR A 120 9.04 9.90 -11.18
CA TYR A 120 9.21 10.46 -9.85
C TYR A 120 10.44 9.86 -9.13
N TYR A 121 10.58 8.53 -9.16
CA TYR A 121 11.72 7.83 -8.55
C TYR A 121 13.04 8.28 -9.16
N ALA A 122 13.14 8.23 -10.50
CA ALA A 122 14.35 8.63 -11.23
C ALA A 122 14.77 10.08 -10.90
N ARG A 123 13.82 11.01 -10.95
CA ARG A 123 14.04 12.42 -10.63
C ARG A 123 14.54 12.60 -9.20
N LYS A 124 13.89 11.98 -8.21
CA LYS A 124 14.27 12.14 -6.80
C LYS A 124 15.63 11.53 -6.48
N VAL A 125 16.00 10.45 -7.12
CA VAL A 125 17.35 9.86 -6.99
C VAL A 125 18.41 10.77 -7.65
N ALA A 126 18.11 11.35 -8.82
CA ALA A 126 18.98 12.30 -9.48
C ALA A 126 19.18 13.60 -8.66
N GLU A 127 18.15 14.04 -7.90
CA GLU A 127 18.24 15.13 -6.91
C GLU A 127 19.10 14.76 -5.67
N GLY A 128 19.71 13.58 -5.63
CA GLY A 128 20.56 13.12 -4.51
C GLY A 128 19.78 12.54 -3.33
N LYS A 129 18.48 12.26 -3.45
CA LYS A 129 17.72 11.62 -2.37
C LYS A 129 18.08 10.15 -2.22
N HIS A 130 18.20 9.67 -1.00
CA HIS A 130 18.50 8.27 -0.72
C HIS A 130 17.34 7.38 -1.24
N LYS A 131 17.70 6.30 -1.95
CA LYS A 131 16.73 5.39 -2.61
C LYS A 131 15.62 4.89 -1.68
N ALA A 132 15.99 4.47 -0.46
CA ALA A 132 15.02 4.00 0.53
C ALA A 132 14.02 5.09 0.96
N SER A 133 14.46 6.35 1.04
CA SER A 133 13.57 7.48 1.34
C SER A 133 12.59 7.74 0.21
N VAL A 134 13.04 7.60 -1.04
CA VAL A 134 12.17 7.74 -2.22
C VAL A 134 11.13 6.61 -2.27
N ILE A 135 11.54 5.36 -2.01
CA ILE A 135 10.61 4.22 -1.93
C ILE A 135 9.58 4.46 -0.82
N ASN A 136 10.00 5.02 0.32
CA ASN A 136 9.07 5.33 1.40
C ASN A 136 8.06 6.41 1.00
N ALA A 137 8.48 7.42 0.25
CA ALA A 137 7.56 8.42 -0.30
C ALA A 137 6.57 7.82 -1.32
N ILE A 138 7.00 6.82 -2.11
CA ILE A 138 6.11 6.10 -3.03
C ILE A 138 5.06 5.28 -2.26
N ARG A 139 5.43 4.61 -1.16
CA ARG A 139 4.46 3.93 -0.28
C ARG A 139 3.39 4.91 0.21
N ALA A 140 3.79 6.10 0.65
CA ALA A 140 2.85 7.13 1.06
C ALA A 140 1.92 7.54 -0.10
N LYS A 141 2.45 7.76 -1.31
CA LYS A 141 1.65 8.07 -2.50
C LYS A 141 0.61 7.00 -2.80
N ILE A 142 0.97 5.72 -2.67
CA ILE A 142 0.03 4.60 -2.88
C ILE A 142 -1.10 4.66 -1.84
N ILE A 143 -0.81 4.88 -0.56
CA ILE A 143 -1.82 5.05 0.48
C ILE A 143 -2.76 6.22 0.14
N TYR A 144 -2.22 7.38 -0.22
CA TYR A 144 -3.02 8.55 -0.59
C TYR A 144 -3.92 8.27 -1.80
N ARG A 145 -3.42 7.53 -2.80
CA ARG A 145 -4.21 7.09 -3.96
C ARG A 145 -5.37 6.18 -3.53
N CYS A 146 -5.15 5.23 -2.60
CA CYS A 146 -6.20 4.35 -2.08
C CYS A 146 -7.35 5.16 -1.46
N PHE A 147 -7.03 6.09 -0.55
CA PHE A 147 -8.04 6.95 0.06
C PHE A 147 -8.74 7.86 -0.96
N ALA A 148 -8.00 8.36 -1.96
CA ALA A 148 -8.56 9.21 -2.99
C ALA A 148 -9.58 8.49 -3.88
N VAL A 149 -9.28 7.27 -4.36
CA VAL A 149 -10.21 6.51 -5.21
C VAL A 149 -11.46 6.09 -4.44
N VAL A 150 -11.31 5.70 -3.17
CA VAL A 150 -12.44 5.35 -2.31
C VAL A 150 -13.29 6.59 -2.00
N LYS A 151 -12.69 7.72 -1.68
CA LYS A 151 -13.44 8.96 -1.40
C LYS A 151 -14.25 9.46 -2.61
N ARG A 152 -13.68 9.41 -3.80
CA ARG A 152 -14.36 9.89 -5.03
C ARG A 152 -15.21 8.82 -5.72
N GLN A 153 -15.13 7.55 -5.28
CA GLN A 153 -15.84 6.41 -5.86
C GLN A 153 -15.59 6.25 -7.38
N THR A 154 -14.37 6.54 -7.82
CA THR A 154 -13.96 6.38 -9.22
C THR A 154 -12.59 5.70 -9.28
N PRO A 155 -12.37 4.78 -10.25
CA PRO A 155 -11.10 4.09 -10.42
C PRO A 155 -9.92 5.05 -10.60
N PHE A 156 -8.72 4.55 -10.32
CA PHE A 156 -7.50 5.29 -10.62
C PHE A 156 -7.26 5.32 -12.14
N VAL A 157 -7.10 6.52 -12.69
CA VAL A 157 -6.76 6.71 -14.11
C VAL A 157 -5.26 6.90 -14.21
N LYS A 158 -4.62 6.01 -14.95
CA LYS A 158 -3.19 6.11 -15.27
C LYS A 158 -3.02 7.22 -16.31
N LEU A 159 -2.44 8.35 -15.90
CA LEU A 159 -2.09 9.39 -16.85
C LEU A 159 -0.87 8.92 -17.67
N MET A 160 -1.00 8.93 -18.96
CA MET A 160 0.14 8.76 -19.88
C MET A 160 1.02 9.99 -19.74
N ALA A 161 2.30 9.77 -19.49
CA ALA A 161 3.30 10.84 -19.43
C ALA A 161 3.70 11.25 -20.83
#